data_3b0fa1ae12b37a6bdb0b649f82cacab1
#
_entry.id   3b0fa1ae12b37a6bdb0b649f82cacab1
#
_cell.length_a   1.000
_cell.length_b   1.000
_cell.length_c   1.000
_cell.angle_alpha   90.00
_cell.angle_beta   90.00
_cell.angle_gamma   90.00
#
_symmetry.space_group_name_H-M   'P 1'
#
loop_
_entity.id
_entity.type
_entity.pdbx_description
1 polymer ?
#
loop_
_entity_poly.entity_id
_entity_poly.type
_entity_poly.pdbx_seq_one_letter_code
_entity_poly.pdbx_strand_id
1 'polypeptide(L)'
;MSPRNRGKTIMAGEDEARARLNAARAFVSVAELVYAEPDDPVLPLRGVAAAVAVLGGIAAADAICSVRLGEMFRGDDHTQAVDLLARAQPEGARVRSDFVRLLGIKDKVQYQAIIVTPSEAATAIRQSRRMLAAAEEACSPR
;
A
#
# COMPACT_ATOMS: atom_id res chain seq x y z
N MET A 1 -17.24 -7.68 -23.46
CA MET A 1 -16.36 -7.30 -22.41
C MET A 1 -15.24 -8.29 -22.21
N SER A 2 -14.04 -7.81 -22.07
CA SER A 2 -12.90 -8.68 -21.93
C SER A 2 -12.79 -9.21 -20.50
N PRO A 3 -12.82 -10.53 -20.30
CA PRO A 3 -12.69 -11.10 -18.96
C PRO A 3 -11.30 -10.91 -18.36
N ARG A 4 -10.31 -10.55 -19.15
CA ARG A 4 -8.94 -10.40 -18.62
C ARG A 4 -8.76 -9.21 -17.69
N ASN A 5 -9.64 -8.20 -17.76
CA ASN A 5 -9.58 -7.05 -16.86
C ASN A 5 -10.51 -7.19 -15.68
N ARG A 6 -11.27 -8.28 -15.66
CA ARG A 6 -12.08 -8.62 -14.54
C ARG A 6 -11.47 -9.77 -13.84
N GLY A 7 -11.85 -10.02 -12.68
CA GLY A 7 -11.38 -11.15 -11.95
C GLY A 7 -9.91 -11.07 -11.61
N LYS A 8 -9.35 -9.89 -11.64
CA LYS A 8 -8.00 -9.69 -11.12
C LYS A 8 -8.02 -9.70 -9.59
N THR A 9 -8.95 -10.44 -9.02
CA THR A 9 -9.03 -10.66 -7.59
C THR A 9 -8.90 -12.14 -7.32
N ILE A 10 -8.40 -12.46 -6.13
CA ILE A 10 -8.35 -13.83 -5.63
C ILE A 10 -9.07 -13.89 -4.31
N MET A 11 -9.62 -15.05 -3.99
CA MET A 11 -10.22 -15.27 -2.69
C MET A 11 -9.16 -15.16 -1.61
N ALA A 12 -9.51 -14.52 -0.51
CA ALA A 12 -8.60 -14.31 0.60
C ALA A 12 -9.37 -14.32 1.92
N GLY A 13 -8.92 -15.12 2.86
CA GLY A 13 -9.54 -15.23 4.17
C GLY A 13 -8.69 -14.63 5.27
N GLU A 14 -8.94 -15.08 6.50
CA GLU A 14 -8.26 -14.55 7.68
C GLU A 14 -6.75 -14.77 7.66
N ASP A 15 -6.29 -15.93 7.16
CA ASP A 15 -4.87 -16.22 7.12
C ASP A 15 -4.15 -15.27 6.17
N GLU A 16 -4.73 -15.03 4.98
CA GLU A 16 -4.19 -14.08 4.03
C GLU A 16 -4.22 -12.66 4.59
N ALA A 17 -5.30 -12.28 5.25
CA ALA A 17 -5.40 -10.97 5.89
C ALA A 17 -4.29 -10.77 6.92
N ARG A 18 -4.06 -11.77 7.75
CA ARG A 18 -3.01 -11.69 8.78
C ARG A 18 -1.63 -11.61 8.15
N ALA A 19 -1.38 -12.42 7.11
CA ALA A 19 -0.10 -12.40 6.42
C ALA A 19 0.16 -11.04 5.78
N ARG A 20 -0.84 -10.47 5.14
CA ARG A 20 -0.69 -9.15 4.50
C ARG A 20 -0.56 -8.04 5.53
N LEU A 21 -1.27 -8.14 6.66
CA LEU A 21 -1.10 -7.17 7.75
C LEU A 21 0.34 -7.19 8.29
N ASN A 22 0.88 -8.38 8.51
CA ASN A 22 2.25 -8.51 8.99
C ASN A 22 3.25 -7.98 7.95
N ALA A 23 3.01 -8.22 6.67
CA ALA A 23 3.83 -7.65 5.61
C ALA A 23 3.75 -6.12 5.62
N ALA A 24 2.56 -5.55 5.79
CA ALA A 24 2.39 -4.10 5.87
C ALA A 24 3.19 -3.51 7.03
N ARG A 25 3.13 -4.15 8.21
CA ARG A 25 3.91 -3.72 9.36
C ARG A 25 5.40 -3.72 9.07
N ALA A 26 5.89 -4.78 8.43
CA ALA A 26 7.30 -4.90 8.09
C ALA A 26 7.73 -3.83 7.08
N PHE A 27 6.95 -3.64 6.01
CA PHE A 27 7.27 -2.66 4.99
C PHE A 27 7.30 -1.24 5.57
N VAL A 28 6.31 -0.86 6.36
CA VAL A 28 6.27 0.47 6.96
C VAL A 28 7.46 0.69 7.89
N SER A 29 7.80 -0.31 8.71
CA SER A 29 8.95 -0.23 9.60
C SER A 29 10.25 -0.06 8.82
N VAL A 30 10.45 -0.82 7.75
CA VAL A 30 11.65 -0.73 6.91
C VAL A 30 11.70 0.63 6.21
N ALA A 31 10.58 1.11 5.70
CA ALA A 31 10.53 2.43 5.05
C ALA A 31 11.01 3.52 6.01
N GLU A 32 10.57 3.45 7.26
CA GLU A 32 10.98 4.42 8.28
C GLU A 32 12.47 4.31 8.62
N LEU A 33 12.98 3.08 8.72
CA LEU A 33 14.40 2.86 8.96
C LEU A 33 15.28 3.43 7.83
N VAL A 34 14.87 3.16 6.58
CA VAL A 34 15.63 3.67 5.43
C VAL A 34 15.55 5.20 5.36
N TYR A 35 14.38 5.76 5.64
CA TYR A 35 14.20 7.22 5.63
C TYR A 35 15.05 7.91 6.69
N ALA A 36 15.28 7.25 7.83
CA ALA A 36 16.07 7.81 8.92
C ALA A 36 17.56 7.85 8.63
N GLU A 37 18.03 7.10 7.62
CA GLU A 37 19.43 7.14 7.24
C GLU A 37 19.84 8.52 6.72
N PRO A 38 21.07 8.97 6.97
CA PRO A 38 21.55 10.24 6.43
C PRO A 38 21.45 10.27 4.91
N ASP A 39 21.23 11.44 4.37
CA ASP A 39 21.18 11.61 2.94
C ASP A 39 22.52 11.24 2.29
N ASP A 40 22.44 10.63 1.14
CA ASP A 40 23.62 10.13 0.44
C ASP A 40 23.55 10.60 -1.02
N PRO A 41 24.61 11.22 -1.55
CA PRO A 41 24.58 11.76 -2.90
C PRO A 41 24.58 10.67 -3.99
N VAL A 42 24.90 9.43 -3.63
CA VAL A 42 24.98 8.32 -4.59
C VAL A 42 23.82 7.36 -4.45
N LEU A 43 23.44 7.02 -3.21
CA LEU A 43 22.40 6.05 -2.95
C LEU A 43 21.04 6.74 -2.87
N PRO A 44 20.06 6.32 -3.69
CA PRO A 44 18.74 6.97 -3.72
C PRO A 44 17.83 6.50 -2.57
N LEU A 45 18.27 6.76 -1.34
CA LEU A 45 17.59 6.22 -0.14
C LEU A 45 16.17 6.75 0.02
N ARG A 46 15.92 8.00 -0.37
CA ARG A 46 14.56 8.56 -0.29
C ARG A 46 13.60 7.86 -1.25
N GLY A 47 14.08 7.57 -2.47
CA GLY A 47 13.30 6.81 -3.44
C GLY A 47 13.02 5.40 -2.96
N VAL A 48 14.02 4.76 -2.35
CA VAL A 48 13.85 3.40 -1.81
C VAL A 48 12.86 3.41 -0.66
N ALA A 49 12.96 4.38 0.26
CA ALA A 49 12.02 4.51 1.36
C ALA A 49 10.59 4.68 0.84
N ALA A 50 10.39 5.53 -0.17
CA ALA A 50 9.08 5.74 -0.77
C ALA A 50 8.56 4.45 -1.43
N ALA A 51 9.41 3.72 -2.15
CA ALA A 51 9.03 2.47 -2.80
C ALA A 51 8.58 1.42 -1.76
N VAL A 52 9.30 1.31 -0.66
CA VAL A 52 8.93 0.38 0.40
C VAL A 52 7.63 0.80 1.08
N ALA A 53 7.43 2.12 1.27
CA ALA A 53 6.16 2.64 1.80
C ALA A 53 4.98 2.27 0.89
N VAL A 54 5.15 2.34 -0.44
CA VAL A 54 4.12 1.91 -1.39
C VAL A 54 3.78 0.45 -1.19
N LEU A 55 4.80 -0.42 -1.03
CA LEU A 55 4.56 -1.84 -0.77
C LEU A 55 3.78 -2.04 0.53
N GLY A 56 4.08 -1.24 1.54
CA GLY A 56 3.32 -1.25 2.80
C GLY A 56 1.85 -0.89 2.60
N GLY A 57 1.58 0.13 1.81
CA GLY A 57 0.20 0.52 1.49
C GLY A 57 -0.55 -0.55 0.72
N ILE A 58 0.10 -1.18 -0.26
CA ILE A 58 -0.51 -2.27 -1.03
C ILE A 58 -0.85 -3.44 -0.11
N ALA A 59 0.08 -3.81 0.77
CA ALA A 59 -0.17 -4.90 1.73
C ALA A 59 -1.31 -4.56 2.69
N ALA A 60 -1.38 -3.32 3.16
CA ALA A 60 -2.46 -2.86 4.02
C ALA A 60 -3.81 -2.92 3.29
N ALA A 61 -3.86 -2.48 2.02
CA ALA A 61 -5.07 -2.57 1.21
C ALA A 61 -5.52 -4.03 1.06
N ASP A 62 -4.57 -4.93 0.80
CA ASP A 62 -4.88 -6.36 0.69
C ASP A 62 -5.48 -6.91 1.99
N ALA A 63 -4.92 -6.53 3.14
CA ALA A 63 -5.45 -6.98 4.43
C ALA A 63 -6.87 -6.50 4.65
N ILE A 64 -7.13 -5.22 4.36
CA ILE A 64 -8.48 -4.64 4.52
C ILE A 64 -9.48 -5.35 3.61
N CYS A 65 -9.14 -5.52 2.33
CA CYS A 65 -10.01 -6.18 1.37
C CYS A 65 -10.28 -7.63 1.76
N SER A 66 -9.25 -8.34 2.24
CA SER A 66 -9.43 -9.73 2.68
C SER A 66 -10.43 -9.84 3.81
N VAL A 67 -10.34 -8.96 4.80
CA VAL A 67 -11.25 -8.98 5.96
C VAL A 67 -12.67 -8.57 5.57
N ARG A 68 -12.79 -7.50 4.78
CA ARG A 68 -14.10 -6.89 4.50
C ARG A 68 -14.83 -7.50 3.31
N LEU A 69 -14.08 -8.01 2.33
CA LEU A 69 -14.67 -8.49 1.08
C LEU A 69 -14.37 -9.96 0.80
N GLY A 70 -13.45 -10.57 1.53
CA GLY A 70 -13.04 -11.96 1.27
C GLY A 70 -12.22 -12.11 0.00
N GLU A 71 -11.63 -11.04 -0.52
CA GLU A 71 -10.82 -11.06 -1.74
C GLU A 71 -9.77 -9.99 -1.71
N MET A 72 -8.71 -10.17 -2.51
CA MET A 72 -7.67 -9.14 -2.69
C MET A 72 -7.40 -8.95 -4.17
N PHE A 73 -6.92 -7.75 -4.51
CA PHE A 73 -6.61 -7.42 -5.89
C PHE A 73 -5.29 -8.07 -6.33
N ARG A 74 -5.26 -8.59 -7.55
CA ARG A 74 -4.08 -9.18 -8.18
C ARG A 74 -4.05 -8.79 -9.65
N GLY A 75 -3.74 -7.54 -9.93
CA GLY A 75 -3.66 -7.04 -11.29
C GLY A 75 -2.83 -5.80 -11.34
N ASP A 76 -2.77 -5.18 -12.50
CA ASP A 76 -1.94 -4.01 -12.74
C ASP A 76 -2.74 -2.70 -12.78
N ASP A 77 -4.06 -2.80 -12.80
CA ASP A 77 -4.91 -1.63 -12.95
C ASP A 77 -5.13 -0.95 -11.60
N HIS A 78 -4.48 0.19 -11.41
CA HIS A 78 -4.57 0.96 -10.18
C HIS A 78 -6.00 1.43 -9.89
N THR A 79 -6.77 1.79 -10.92
CA THR A 79 -8.15 2.21 -10.75
C THR A 79 -9.00 1.09 -10.15
N GLN A 80 -8.83 -0.13 -10.67
CA GLN A 80 -9.56 -1.28 -10.14
C GLN A 80 -9.14 -1.61 -8.71
N ALA A 81 -7.85 -1.49 -8.39
CA ALA A 81 -7.36 -1.72 -7.03
C ALA A 81 -7.96 -0.71 -6.05
N VAL A 82 -8.01 0.56 -6.44
CA VAL A 82 -8.59 1.64 -5.63
C VAL A 82 -10.09 1.42 -5.44
N ASP A 83 -10.79 1.03 -6.51
CA ASP A 83 -12.24 0.77 -6.43
C ASP A 83 -12.55 -0.40 -5.51
N LEU A 84 -11.74 -1.45 -5.55
CA LEU A 84 -11.92 -2.57 -4.63
C LEU A 84 -11.74 -2.11 -3.18
N LEU A 85 -10.66 -1.40 -2.90
CA LEU A 85 -10.42 -0.88 -1.55
C LEU A 85 -11.57 0.00 -1.07
N ALA A 86 -12.07 0.88 -1.92
CA ALA A 86 -13.17 1.78 -1.55
C ALA A 86 -14.43 1.03 -1.14
N ARG A 87 -14.66 -0.18 -1.68
CA ARG A 87 -15.81 -1.01 -1.29
C ARG A 87 -15.59 -1.72 0.04
N ALA A 88 -14.36 -1.82 0.51
CA ALA A 88 -14.01 -2.50 1.76
C ALA A 88 -14.23 -1.54 2.94
N GLN A 89 -15.47 -1.30 3.26
CA GLN A 89 -15.86 -0.30 4.26
C GLN A 89 -15.89 -0.87 5.68
N PRO A 90 -15.66 -0.01 6.69
CA PRO A 90 -15.46 1.44 6.55
C PRO A 90 -13.99 1.83 6.30
N GLU A 91 -13.05 0.98 6.67
CA GLU A 91 -11.63 1.36 6.68
C GLU A 91 -11.09 1.66 5.27
N GLY A 92 -11.47 0.83 4.29
CA GLY A 92 -10.97 1.01 2.93
C GLY A 92 -11.41 2.33 2.31
N ALA A 93 -12.66 2.72 2.54
CA ALA A 93 -13.17 4.00 2.04
C ALA A 93 -12.42 5.17 2.67
N ARG A 94 -12.09 5.06 3.94
CA ARG A 94 -11.41 6.10 4.70
C ARG A 94 -9.99 6.39 4.17
N VAL A 95 -9.30 5.38 3.69
CA VAL A 95 -7.91 5.51 3.22
C VAL A 95 -7.79 5.47 1.71
N ARG A 96 -8.89 5.58 0.99
CA ARG A 96 -8.88 5.56 -0.47
C ARG A 96 -7.93 6.59 -1.07
N SER A 97 -8.02 7.84 -0.61
CA SER A 97 -7.17 8.90 -1.17
C SER A 97 -5.69 8.70 -0.84
N ASP A 98 -5.38 8.13 0.32
CA ASP A 98 -4.00 7.78 0.64
C ASP A 98 -3.46 6.75 -0.36
N PHE A 99 -4.27 5.76 -0.69
CA PHE A 99 -3.88 4.71 -1.63
C PHE A 99 -3.66 5.26 -3.04
N VAL A 100 -4.55 6.14 -3.50
CA VAL A 100 -4.39 6.80 -4.80
C VAL A 100 -3.04 7.51 -4.89
N ARG A 101 -2.68 8.25 -3.85
CA ARG A 101 -1.40 8.98 -3.83
C ARG A 101 -0.19 8.06 -3.78
N LEU A 102 -0.27 6.97 -3.00
CA LEU A 102 0.81 5.98 -2.95
C LEU A 102 1.01 5.32 -4.31
N LEU A 103 -0.06 4.97 -5.01
CA LEU A 103 0.05 4.38 -6.33
C LEU A 103 0.66 5.36 -7.34
N GLY A 104 0.39 6.65 -7.19
CA GLY A 104 1.06 7.68 -7.99
C GLY A 104 2.56 7.73 -7.75
N ILE A 105 2.98 7.58 -6.50
CA ILE A 105 4.41 7.50 -6.14
C ILE A 105 5.03 6.23 -6.72
N LYS A 106 4.30 5.12 -6.71
CA LYS A 106 4.78 3.86 -7.31
C LYS A 106 5.19 4.06 -8.77
N ASP A 107 4.34 4.72 -9.55
CA ASP A 107 4.64 4.98 -10.95
C ASP A 107 5.90 5.83 -11.10
N LYS A 108 6.01 6.87 -10.29
CA LYS A 108 7.16 7.77 -10.31
C LYS A 108 8.46 7.04 -9.99
N VAL A 109 8.46 6.26 -8.92
CA VAL A 109 9.65 5.51 -8.49
C VAL A 109 10.03 4.46 -9.53
N GLN A 110 9.05 3.76 -10.08
CA GLN A 110 9.28 2.66 -10.99
C GLN A 110 9.86 3.13 -12.34
N TYR A 111 9.39 4.26 -12.86
CA TYR A 111 9.73 4.69 -14.21
C TYR A 111 10.73 5.83 -14.27
N GLN A 112 10.84 6.62 -13.21
CA GLN A 112 11.74 7.78 -13.22
C GLN A 112 12.86 7.69 -12.20
N ALA A 113 12.85 6.71 -11.40
CA ALA A 113 13.88 6.20 -10.50
C ALA A 113 14.66 7.20 -9.64
N ILE A 114 14.67 8.48 -9.96
CA ILE A 114 15.64 9.39 -9.42
C ILE A 114 15.08 10.56 -8.69
N ILE A 115 13.77 10.78 -8.74
CA ILE A 115 13.31 12.08 -8.29
C ILE A 115 12.18 11.93 -7.29
N VAL A 116 12.51 11.31 -6.18
CA VAL A 116 11.66 11.39 -5.00
C VAL A 116 12.33 12.35 -4.03
N THR A 117 11.68 13.47 -3.78
CA THR A 117 12.20 14.43 -2.81
C THR A 117 12.02 13.89 -1.41
N PRO A 118 12.82 14.39 -0.42
CA PRO A 118 12.59 14.01 0.99
C PRO A 118 11.15 14.24 1.44
N SER A 119 10.54 15.32 0.98
CA SER A 119 9.14 15.65 1.30
C SER A 119 8.18 14.61 0.74
N GLU A 120 8.38 14.17 -0.50
CA GLU A 120 7.55 13.12 -1.10
C GLU A 120 7.70 11.79 -0.39
N ALA A 121 8.92 11.43 0.00
CA ALA A 121 9.17 10.22 0.76
C ALA A 121 8.50 10.26 2.12
N ALA A 122 8.63 11.38 2.83
CA ALA A 122 7.98 11.57 4.13
C ALA A 122 6.44 11.44 4.00
N THR A 123 5.87 12.02 2.95
CA THR A 123 4.43 11.95 2.71
C THR A 123 4.00 10.52 2.41
N ALA A 124 4.76 9.79 1.58
CA ALA A 124 4.47 8.39 1.27
C ALA A 124 4.47 7.52 2.54
N ILE A 125 5.46 7.73 3.40
CA ILE A 125 5.54 7.00 4.67
C ILE A 125 4.33 7.31 5.54
N ARG A 126 3.96 8.58 5.65
CA ARG A 126 2.80 9.02 6.45
C ARG A 126 1.52 8.38 5.94
N GLN A 127 1.34 8.34 4.62
CA GLN A 127 0.17 7.71 4.00
C GLN A 127 0.14 6.21 4.22
N SER A 128 1.27 5.53 4.07
CA SER A 128 1.34 4.08 4.30
C SER A 128 1.06 3.75 5.77
N ARG A 129 1.52 4.59 6.69
CA ARG A 129 1.24 4.41 8.12
C ARG A 129 -0.25 4.55 8.41
N ARG A 130 -0.93 5.49 7.78
CA ARG A 130 -2.39 5.64 7.93
C ARG A 130 -3.12 4.42 7.39
N MET A 131 -2.67 3.89 6.26
CA MET A 131 -3.23 2.67 5.70
C MET A 131 -2.98 1.47 6.62
N LEU A 132 -1.78 1.38 7.19
CA LEU A 132 -1.47 0.33 8.16
C LEU A 132 -2.40 0.41 9.37
N ALA A 133 -2.62 1.60 9.91
CA ALA A 133 -3.52 1.77 11.05
C ALA A 133 -4.95 1.32 10.71
N ALA A 134 -5.42 1.65 9.51
CA ALA A 134 -6.73 1.20 9.05
C ALA A 134 -6.79 -0.33 8.90
N ALA A 135 -5.72 -0.93 8.41
CA ALA A 135 -5.63 -2.39 8.28
C ALA A 135 -5.64 -3.06 9.66
N GLU A 136 -4.92 -2.50 10.61
CA GLU A 136 -4.91 -3.01 11.99
C GLU A 136 -6.30 -2.93 12.61
N GLU A 137 -7.01 -1.82 12.37
CA GLU A 137 -8.38 -1.67 12.85
C GLU A 137 -9.31 -2.71 12.21
N ALA A 138 -9.23 -2.90 10.89
CA ALA A 138 -10.07 -3.86 10.18
C ALA A 138 -9.81 -5.30 10.63
N CYS A 139 -8.57 -5.65 10.91
CA CYS A 139 -8.16 -7.00 11.30
C CYS A 139 -8.30 -7.27 12.80
N SER A 140 -8.65 -6.26 13.59
CA SER A 140 -8.80 -6.45 15.04
C SER A 140 -10.00 -7.33 15.35
N PRO A 141 -9.88 -8.25 16.32
CA PRO A 141 -11.05 -9.02 16.76
C PRO A 141 -12.07 -8.11 17.40
N ARG A 142 -13.33 -8.44 17.20
CA ARG A 142 -14.44 -7.70 17.79
C ARG A 142 -14.89 -8.33 19.09
#